data_fd109fc6d7412d3f18eba6070a0e3eb5
#
_entry.id   fd109fc6d7412d3f18eba6070a0e3eb5
#
_cell.length_a   1.000
_cell.length_b   1.000
_cell.length_c   1.000
_cell.angle_alpha   90.00
_cell.angle_beta   90.00
_cell.angle_gamma   90.00
#
_symmetry.space_group_name_H-M   'P 1'
#
loop_
_entity.id
_entity.type
_entity.pdbx_description
1 polymer ?
#
loop_
_entity_poly.entity_id
_entity_poly.type
_entity_poly.pdbx_seq_one_letter_code
_entity_poly.pdbx_strand_id
1 'polypeptide(L)'
;MTDLTNNSKVYRGTIMLCVLAVGMFGFAYALVPLYEVFCEVTGINGKTSGQSVELLETESDSGREITVQFLARVGNGLPWEFRPATHQYRVKLGQTSITNFYARNRATYAVTGQAVPSISPGHTAEYVKKVECFCFNQQELEAGEETNMPVKFYISEELPDDVNTVTLSYTMFRAPARKPPTHMAMLSSKRI
;
A
#
# COMPACT_ATOMS: atom_id res chain seq x y z
N MET A 1 -47.49 -5.25 50.14
CA MET A 1 -46.77 -6.48 49.58
C MET A 1 -46.70 -6.45 48.06
N THR A 2 -46.38 -5.30 47.44
CA THR A 2 -46.41 -5.13 45.96
C THR A 2 -45.05 -4.79 45.35
N ASP A 3 -43.96 -4.70 46.13
CA ASP A 3 -42.62 -4.27 45.60
C ASP A 3 -41.68 -5.39 45.18
N LEU A 4 -41.90 -6.63 45.55
CA LEU A 4 -40.97 -7.73 45.24
C LEU A 4 -41.14 -8.31 43.84
N THR A 5 -42.31 -8.17 43.21
CA THR A 5 -42.58 -8.70 41.85
C THR A 5 -42.10 -7.74 40.75
N ASN A 6 -41.95 -6.46 41.03
CA ASN A 6 -41.46 -5.47 40.08
C ASN A 6 -39.93 -5.59 39.91
N ASN A 7 -39.21 -5.92 40.97
CA ASN A 7 -37.75 -6.02 40.97
C ASN A 7 -37.26 -7.19 40.11
N SER A 8 -37.99 -8.32 40.07
CA SER A 8 -37.62 -9.47 39.25
C SER A 8 -37.79 -9.24 37.72
N LYS A 9 -38.80 -8.44 37.34
CA LYS A 9 -39.01 -8.07 35.92
C LYS A 9 -37.96 -7.07 35.45
N VAL A 10 -37.61 -6.09 36.32
CA VAL A 10 -36.53 -5.13 36.04
C VAL A 10 -35.19 -5.85 35.92
N TYR A 11 -34.88 -6.77 36.82
CA TYR A 11 -33.64 -7.54 36.78
C TYR A 11 -33.52 -8.40 35.54
N ARG A 12 -34.59 -9.08 35.12
CA ARG A 12 -34.63 -9.85 33.84
C ARG A 12 -34.45 -8.93 32.64
N GLY A 13 -35.06 -7.74 32.64
CA GLY A 13 -34.88 -6.75 31.56
C GLY A 13 -33.44 -6.26 31.48
N THR A 14 -32.82 -5.98 32.63
CA THR A 14 -31.41 -5.54 32.68
C THR A 14 -30.45 -6.63 32.18
N ILE A 15 -30.67 -7.89 32.59
CA ILE A 15 -29.86 -9.01 32.09
C ILE A 15 -30.01 -9.17 30.59
N MET A 16 -31.25 -9.07 30.07
CA MET A 16 -31.49 -9.19 28.63
C MET A 16 -30.80 -8.07 27.82
N LEU A 17 -30.79 -6.84 28.35
CA LEU A 17 -30.05 -5.72 27.76
C LEU A 17 -28.51 -5.96 27.79
N CYS A 18 -28.01 -6.45 28.91
CA CYS A 18 -26.55 -6.80 28.98
C CYS A 18 -26.16 -7.91 28.01
N VAL A 19 -26.97 -8.96 27.88
CA VAL A 19 -26.75 -10.03 26.93
C VAL A 19 -26.80 -9.53 25.49
N LEU A 20 -27.77 -8.65 25.19
CA LEU A 20 -27.89 -8.02 23.88
C LEU A 20 -26.65 -7.17 23.54
N ALA A 21 -26.20 -6.35 24.51
CA ALA A 21 -25.01 -5.50 24.32
C ALA A 21 -23.75 -6.32 24.10
N VAL A 22 -23.54 -7.38 24.89
CA VAL A 22 -22.40 -8.31 24.70
C VAL A 22 -22.49 -9.04 23.36
N GLY A 23 -23.70 -9.46 22.96
CA GLY A 23 -23.94 -10.08 21.67
C GLY A 23 -23.60 -9.16 20.49
N MET A 24 -24.01 -7.89 20.55
CA MET A 24 -23.66 -6.90 19.54
C MET A 24 -22.14 -6.63 19.46
N PHE A 25 -21.47 -6.61 20.62
CA PHE A 25 -20.01 -6.43 20.66
C PHE A 25 -19.29 -7.64 20.05
N GLY A 26 -19.73 -8.85 20.41
CA GLY A 26 -19.21 -10.09 19.82
C GLY A 26 -19.43 -10.18 18.31
N PHE A 27 -20.60 -9.74 17.83
CA PHE A 27 -20.91 -9.69 16.41
C PHE A 27 -20.01 -8.69 15.66
N ALA A 28 -19.82 -7.48 16.21
CA ALA A 28 -18.91 -6.49 15.61
C ALA A 28 -17.47 -7.02 15.53
N TYR A 29 -17.01 -7.71 16.56
CA TYR A 29 -15.68 -8.31 16.57
C TYR A 29 -15.54 -9.47 15.57
N ALA A 30 -16.59 -10.26 15.37
CA ALA A 30 -16.60 -11.35 14.40
C ALA A 30 -16.63 -10.86 12.93
N LEU A 31 -17.10 -9.63 12.67
CA LEU A 31 -17.10 -9.06 11.33
C LEU A 31 -15.69 -8.74 10.81
N VAL A 32 -14.73 -8.47 11.70
CA VAL A 32 -13.35 -8.15 11.29
C VAL A 32 -12.69 -9.31 10.56
N PRO A 33 -12.57 -10.53 11.15
CA PRO A 33 -11.97 -11.65 10.45
C PRO A 33 -12.79 -12.11 9.23
N LEU A 34 -14.12 -11.96 9.30
CA LEU A 34 -14.98 -12.28 8.16
C LEU A 34 -14.69 -11.36 6.96
N TYR A 35 -14.46 -10.07 7.22
CA TYR A 35 -14.08 -9.11 6.18
C TYR A 35 -12.71 -9.43 5.58
N GLU A 36 -11.74 -9.84 6.39
CA GLU A 36 -10.41 -10.26 5.93
C GLU A 36 -10.51 -11.45 4.98
N VAL A 37 -11.22 -12.50 5.37
CA VAL A 37 -11.47 -13.69 4.54
C VAL A 37 -12.20 -13.31 3.25
N PHE A 38 -13.21 -12.45 3.34
CA PHE A 38 -13.94 -11.98 2.17
C PHE A 38 -13.05 -11.23 1.18
N CYS A 39 -12.18 -10.33 1.68
CA CYS A 39 -11.22 -9.61 0.85
C CYS A 39 -10.17 -10.54 0.23
N GLU A 40 -9.76 -11.58 0.95
CA GLU A 40 -8.81 -12.60 0.47
C GLU A 40 -9.42 -13.44 -0.68
N VAL A 41 -10.65 -13.91 -0.49
CA VAL A 41 -11.35 -14.73 -1.51
C VAL A 41 -11.74 -13.91 -2.74
N THR A 42 -12.13 -12.66 -2.57
CA THR A 42 -12.56 -11.79 -3.69
C THR A 42 -11.43 -11.03 -4.38
N GLY A 43 -10.23 -11.05 -3.80
CA GLY A 43 -9.04 -10.38 -4.38
C GLY A 43 -9.17 -8.85 -4.55
N ILE A 44 -10.19 -8.23 -3.96
CA ILE A 44 -10.52 -6.80 -4.16
C ILE A 44 -9.45 -5.87 -3.56
N ASN A 45 -8.58 -6.39 -2.69
CA ASN A 45 -7.75 -5.53 -1.84
C ASN A 45 -6.44 -5.04 -2.49
N GLY A 46 -6.05 -5.46 -3.70
CA GLY A 46 -4.92 -4.91 -4.48
C GLY A 46 -3.63 -4.60 -3.70
N LYS A 47 -3.54 -5.02 -2.43
CA LYS A 47 -2.37 -4.82 -1.59
C LYS A 47 -1.31 -5.85 -1.94
N THR A 48 -0.21 -5.40 -2.46
CA THR A 48 1.02 -6.21 -2.52
C THR A 48 1.39 -6.65 -1.12
N SER A 49 1.52 -7.95 -0.92
CA SER A 49 2.05 -8.50 0.33
C SER A 49 3.37 -7.80 0.67
N GLY A 50 3.39 -7.10 1.81
CA GLY A 50 4.55 -6.28 2.23
C GLY A 50 5.76 -7.09 2.71
N GLN A 51 5.86 -8.36 2.35
CA GLN A 51 7.03 -9.17 2.66
C GLN A 51 8.15 -8.86 1.68
N SER A 52 9.23 -8.32 2.19
CA SER A 52 10.51 -8.26 1.47
C SER A 52 10.96 -9.69 1.21
N VAL A 53 10.81 -10.15 -0.02
CA VAL A 53 11.35 -11.45 -0.42
C VAL A 53 12.85 -11.27 -0.63
N GLU A 54 13.62 -11.98 0.17
CA GLU A 54 15.07 -12.12 -0.01
C GLU A 54 15.33 -12.66 -1.41
N LEU A 55 16.14 -11.93 -2.18
CA LEU A 55 16.47 -12.27 -3.56
C LEU A 55 17.22 -13.59 -3.61
N LEU A 56 16.53 -14.66 -3.88
CA LEU A 56 17.15 -15.78 -4.54
C LEU A 56 17.22 -15.40 -6.03
N GLU A 57 18.43 -15.18 -6.52
CA GLU A 57 18.70 -15.15 -7.97
C GLU A 57 18.44 -16.56 -8.50
N THR A 58 17.17 -16.91 -8.62
CA THR A 58 16.78 -18.13 -9.30
C THR A 58 16.79 -17.80 -10.78
N GLU A 59 17.76 -18.28 -11.51
CA GLU A 59 17.68 -18.41 -12.97
C GLU A 59 16.53 -19.36 -13.27
N SER A 60 15.36 -18.79 -13.36
CA SER A 60 14.16 -19.51 -13.72
C SER A 60 14.04 -19.56 -15.23
N ASP A 61 13.96 -20.76 -15.77
CA ASP A 61 13.86 -21.06 -17.20
C ASP A 61 12.41 -21.31 -17.64
N SER A 62 11.43 -20.66 -17.01
CA SER A 62 10.02 -20.85 -17.40
C SER A 62 9.73 -20.43 -18.84
N GLY A 63 10.62 -19.66 -19.47
CA GLY A 63 10.51 -19.21 -20.86
C GLY A 63 9.29 -18.32 -21.17
N ARG A 64 8.32 -18.24 -20.26
CA ARG A 64 7.10 -17.44 -20.44
C ARG A 64 7.37 -15.96 -20.22
N GLU A 65 6.98 -15.15 -21.20
CA GLU A 65 7.08 -13.70 -21.14
C GLU A 65 5.69 -13.07 -21.03
N ILE A 66 5.59 -11.99 -20.26
CA ILE A 66 4.39 -11.17 -20.17
C ILE A 66 4.73 -9.70 -20.42
N THR A 67 3.72 -8.92 -20.77
CA THR A 67 3.85 -7.46 -20.91
C THR A 67 3.58 -6.78 -19.60
N VAL A 68 4.53 -5.97 -19.14
CA VAL A 68 4.30 -5.08 -17.98
C VAL A 68 4.15 -3.66 -18.47
N GLN A 69 3.04 -3.02 -18.09
CA GLN A 69 2.75 -1.63 -18.37
C GLN A 69 3.00 -0.77 -17.14
N PHE A 70 3.52 0.43 -17.35
CA PHE A 70 3.83 1.38 -16.28
C PHE A 70 3.01 2.65 -16.46
N LEU A 71 2.25 3.01 -15.43
CA LEU A 71 1.49 4.24 -15.38
C LEU A 71 1.98 5.11 -14.23
N ALA A 72 2.08 6.40 -14.48
CA ALA A 72 2.41 7.40 -13.49
C ALA A 72 1.29 8.44 -13.43
N ARG A 73 0.86 8.79 -12.24
CA ARG A 73 -0.15 9.83 -12.00
C ARG A 73 0.33 10.75 -10.88
N VAL A 74 -0.12 11.99 -10.93
CA VAL A 74 0.10 12.98 -9.88
C VAL A 74 -1.25 13.32 -9.27
N GLY A 75 -1.36 13.19 -7.96
CA GLY A 75 -2.54 13.56 -7.19
C GLY A 75 -2.70 15.09 -7.09
N ASN A 76 -3.91 15.51 -6.75
CA ASN A 76 -4.23 16.93 -6.64
C ASN A 76 -3.33 17.64 -5.62
N GLY A 77 -2.86 18.82 -5.97
CA GLY A 77 -2.08 19.69 -5.08
C GLY A 77 -0.58 19.35 -4.98
N LEU A 78 -0.07 18.40 -5.76
CA LEU A 78 1.36 18.15 -5.89
C LEU A 78 1.90 18.79 -7.18
N PRO A 79 2.77 19.79 -7.12
CA PRO A 79 3.30 20.48 -8.30
C PRO A 79 4.50 19.73 -8.90
N TRP A 80 4.39 18.41 -9.04
CA TRP A 80 5.44 17.57 -9.61
C TRP A 80 5.10 17.14 -11.03
N GLU A 81 6.12 16.95 -11.83
CA GLU A 81 6.07 16.12 -13.02
C GLU A 81 6.49 14.69 -12.61
N PHE A 82 5.70 13.71 -12.99
CA PHE A 82 5.98 12.32 -12.67
C PHE A 82 5.61 11.44 -13.85
N ARG A 83 6.57 10.69 -14.38
CA ARG A 83 6.37 9.83 -15.55
C ARG A 83 7.27 8.61 -15.52
N PRO A 84 6.85 7.47 -16.09
CA PRO A 84 7.72 6.32 -16.26
C PRO A 84 8.78 6.60 -17.34
N ALA A 85 9.96 6.02 -17.20
CA ALA A 85 11.00 6.07 -18.24
C ALA A 85 10.58 5.26 -19.47
N THR A 86 9.86 4.16 -19.24
CA THR A 86 9.31 3.30 -20.28
C THR A 86 7.87 2.96 -19.95
N HIS A 87 6.97 3.05 -20.93
CA HIS A 87 5.54 2.80 -20.72
C HIS A 87 5.20 1.32 -20.64
N GLN A 88 5.95 0.47 -21.32
CA GLN A 88 5.78 -0.98 -21.29
C GLN A 88 7.03 -1.70 -21.79
N TYR A 89 7.26 -2.90 -21.27
CA TYR A 89 8.22 -3.85 -21.86
C TYR A 89 7.85 -5.29 -21.46
N ARG A 90 8.45 -6.25 -22.15
CA ARG A 90 8.26 -7.66 -21.85
C ARG A 90 9.23 -8.10 -20.78
N VAL A 91 8.75 -8.88 -19.83
CA VAL A 91 9.54 -9.49 -18.76
C VAL A 91 9.32 -10.99 -18.74
N LYS A 92 10.36 -11.74 -18.42
CA LYS A 92 10.25 -13.17 -18.15
C LYS A 92 9.76 -13.38 -16.72
N LEU A 93 8.86 -14.35 -16.53
CA LEU A 93 8.42 -14.74 -15.19
C LEU A 93 9.62 -15.27 -14.38
N GLY A 94 9.61 -15.05 -13.08
CA GLY A 94 10.69 -15.44 -12.18
C GLY A 94 11.96 -14.57 -12.27
N GLN A 95 12.08 -13.73 -13.30
CA GLN A 95 13.26 -12.88 -13.48
C GLN A 95 13.05 -11.49 -12.87
N THR A 96 14.08 -11.00 -12.17
CA THR A 96 14.08 -9.64 -11.63
C THR A 96 14.23 -8.61 -12.74
N SER A 97 13.37 -7.61 -12.72
CA SER A 97 13.37 -6.50 -13.67
C SER A 97 13.47 -5.16 -12.96
N ILE A 98 14.11 -4.19 -13.60
CA ILE A 98 14.27 -2.83 -13.07
C ILE A 98 13.67 -1.84 -14.05
N THR A 99 12.88 -0.91 -13.54
CA THR A 99 12.38 0.26 -14.29
C THR A 99 12.63 1.52 -13.49
N ASN A 100 12.60 2.67 -14.16
CA ASN A 100 12.78 3.97 -13.53
C ASN A 100 11.57 4.86 -13.74
N PHE A 101 11.27 5.68 -12.75
CA PHE A 101 10.32 6.76 -12.85
C PHE A 101 11.05 8.09 -12.67
N TYR A 102 10.81 9.00 -13.60
CA TYR A 102 11.30 10.36 -13.52
C TYR A 102 10.34 11.19 -12.68
N ALA A 103 10.87 11.99 -11.76
CA ALA A 103 10.14 12.97 -10.99
C ALA A 103 10.86 14.30 -10.98
N ARG A 104 10.10 15.41 -11.05
CA ARG A 104 10.60 16.79 -10.98
C ARG A 104 9.64 17.65 -10.18
N ASN A 105 10.17 18.41 -9.23
CA ASN A 105 9.41 19.43 -8.54
C ASN A 105 9.35 20.71 -9.40
N ARG A 106 8.15 21.14 -9.81
CA ARG A 106 7.92 22.36 -10.60
C ARG A 106 7.64 23.59 -9.73
N ALA A 107 7.55 23.42 -8.41
CA ALA A 107 7.38 24.55 -7.49
C ALA A 107 8.68 25.32 -7.27
N THR A 108 8.55 26.50 -6.71
CA THR A 108 9.66 27.36 -6.28
C THR A 108 10.09 27.13 -4.84
N TYR A 109 9.59 26.05 -4.22
CA TYR A 109 9.86 25.65 -2.84
C TYR A 109 9.93 24.12 -2.74
N ALA A 110 10.56 23.65 -1.66
CA ALA A 110 10.64 22.20 -1.40
C ALA A 110 9.26 21.58 -1.18
N VAL A 111 9.01 20.42 -1.79
CA VAL A 111 7.73 19.71 -1.68
C VAL A 111 8.00 18.23 -1.44
N THR A 112 7.32 17.69 -0.44
CA THR A 112 7.39 16.25 -0.11
C THR A 112 6.27 15.49 -0.83
N GLY A 113 6.64 14.44 -1.56
CA GLY A 113 5.73 13.51 -2.21
C GLY A 113 5.85 12.10 -1.66
N GLN A 114 4.79 11.33 -1.77
CA GLN A 114 4.75 9.92 -1.46
C GLN A 114 4.02 9.16 -2.55
N ALA A 115 4.65 8.10 -3.04
CA ALA A 115 4.08 7.25 -4.06
C ALA A 115 3.19 6.17 -3.46
N VAL A 116 2.02 5.96 -4.08
CA VAL A 116 1.12 4.86 -3.77
C VAL A 116 1.05 3.95 -4.99
N PRO A 117 1.50 2.69 -4.86
CA PRO A 117 1.42 1.72 -5.95
C PRO A 117 0.02 1.11 -6.07
N SER A 118 -0.34 0.73 -7.28
CA SER A 118 -1.53 -0.04 -7.60
C SER A 118 -1.22 -1.02 -8.73
N ILE A 119 -1.81 -2.21 -8.68
CA ILE A 119 -1.63 -3.27 -9.69
C ILE A 119 -2.97 -3.60 -10.29
N SER A 120 -2.99 -3.80 -11.60
CA SER A 120 -4.16 -4.21 -12.36
C SER A 120 -3.77 -5.32 -13.35
N PRO A 121 -4.58 -6.39 -13.44
CA PRO A 121 -5.76 -6.73 -12.64
C PRO A 121 -5.44 -6.97 -11.15
N GLY A 122 -6.40 -6.69 -10.25
CA GLY A 122 -6.17 -6.76 -8.79
C GLY A 122 -5.71 -8.14 -8.29
N HIS A 123 -6.26 -9.23 -8.86
CA HIS A 123 -5.90 -10.60 -8.51
C HIS A 123 -4.43 -10.97 -8.86
N THR A 124 -3.76 -10.19 -9.72
CA THR A 124 -2.35 -10.42 -10.03
C THR A 124 -1.38 -9.82 -9.02
N ALA A 125 -1.90 -9.07 -8.05
CA ALA A 125 -1.07 -8.35 -7.08
C ALA A 125 -0.24 -9.28 -6.18
N GLU A 126 -0.72 -10.48 -5.89
CA GLU A 126 -0.01 -11.49 -5.10
C GLU A 126 1.20 -12.08 -5.84
N TYR A 127 1.18 -12.10 -7.17
CA TYR A 127 2.27 -12.62 -8.02
C TYR A 127 3.32 -11.56 -8.35
N VAL A 128 3.03 -10.28 -8.11
CA VAL A 128 3.98 -9.18 -8.33
C VAL A 128 4.71 -8.87 -7.04
N LYS A 129 5.95 -9.33 -6.92
CA LYS A 129 6.79 -9.07 -5.75
C LYS A 129 7.70 -7.87 -6.02
N LYS A 130 7.63 -6.87 -5.15
CA LYS A 130 8.51 -5.71 -5.19
C LYS A 130 9.68 -5.93 -4.26
N VAL A 131 10.87 -5.87 -4.79
CA VAL A 131 12.09 -6.04 -4.02
C VAL A 131 12.54 -4.71 -3.43
N GLU A 132 12.59 -3.68 -4.28
CA GLU A 132 12.92 -2.31 -3.87
C GLU A 132 11.94 -1.34 -4.52
N CYS A 133 11.44 -0.39 -3.73
CA CYS A 133 10.52 0.63 -4.21
C CYS A 133 10.75 1.94 -3.44
N PHE A 134 10.87 3.03 -4.18
CA PHE A 134 10.87 4.38 -3.61
C PHE A 134 9.56 4.73 -2.89
N CYS A 135 8.49 3.95 -3.10
CA CYS A 135 7.17 4.19 -2.50
C CYS A 135 7.12 4.00 -0.97
N PHE A 136 8.10 3.33 -0.37
CA PHE A 136 8.16 3.15 1.08
C PHE A 136 8.62 4.41 1.82
N ASN A 137 9.33 5.31 1.14
CA ASN A 137 9.86 6.53 1.73
C ASN A 137 9.17 7.76 1.14
N GLN A 138 8.98 8.76 1.97
CA GLN A 138 8.63 10.09 1.48
C GLN A 138 9.84 10.68 0.76
N GLN A 139 9.60 11.23 -0.42
CA GLN A 139 10.62 11.90 -1.23
C GLN A 139 10.42 13.40 -1.10
N GLU A 140 11.45 14.12 -0.66
CA GLU A 140 11.48 15.57 -0.62
C GLU A 140 12.36 16.05 -1.77
N LEU A 141 11.79 16.88 -2.63
CA LEU A 141 12.51 17.51 -3.73
C LEU A 141 12.53 19.02 -3.53
N GLU A 142 13.70 19.60 -3.64
CA GLU A 142 13.91 21.04 -3.61
C GLU A 142 13.26 21.73 -4.83
N ALA A 143 13.24 23.06 -4.84
CA ALA A 143 12.70 23.85 -5.93
C ALA A 143 13.38 23.51 -7.26
N GLY A 144 12.62 22.98 -8.23
CA GLY A 144 13.12 22.60 -9.55
C GLY A 144 13.96 21.33 -9.60
N GLU A 145 14.17 20.64 -8.48
CA GLU A 145 14.95 19.41 -8.40
C GLU A 145 14.31 18.27 -9.19
N GLU A 146 15.16 17.47 -9.80
CA GLU A 146 14.82 16.28 -10.60
C GLU A 146 15.49 15.03 -10.00
N THR A 147 14.78 13.90 -10.06
CA THR A 147 15.32 12.63 -9.61
C THR A 147 14.77 11.46 -10.41
N ASN A 148 15.58 10.39 -10.51
CA ASN A 148 15.14 9.11 -11.03
C ASN A 148 14.89 8.16 -9.88
N MET A 149 13.71 7.54 -9.87
CA MET A 149 13.24 6.66 -8.83
C MET A 149 13.21 5.21 -9.36
N PRO A 150 14.18 4.36 -9.02
CA PRO A 150 14.22 2.98 -9.47
C PRO A 150 13.14 2.14 -8.76
N VAL A 151 12.55 1.23 -9.51
CA VAL A 151 11.65 0.18 -9.02
C VAL A 151 12.20 -1.15 -9.47
N LYS A 152 12.55 -1.99 -8.52
CA LYS A 152 12.99 -3.36 -8.73
C LYS A 152 11.86 -4.30 -8.36
N PHE A 153 11.45 -5.15 -9.29
CA PHE A 153 10.34 -6.06 -9.11
C PHE A 153 10.61 -7.38 -9.85
N TYR A 154 9.90 -8.41 -9.45
CA TYR A 154 9.80 -9.63 -10.25
C TYR A 154 8.36 -10.16 -10.23
N ILE A 155 7.98 -10.93 -11.23
CA ILE A 155 6.69 -11.56 -11.34
C ILE A 155 6.86 -13.05 -11.16
N SER A 156 6.09 -13.63 -10.21
CA SER A 156 6.16 -15.04 -9.90
C SER A 156 5.78 -15.90 -11.11
N GLU A 157 6.39 -17.07 -11.23
CA GLU A 157 6.06 -18.09 -12.23
C GLU A 157 4.67 -18.68 -12.03
N GLU A 158 4.14 -18.58 -10.82
CA GLU A 158 2.79 -19.02 -10.46
C GLU A 158 1.66 -18.12 -11.04
N LEU A 159 2.04 -17.09 -11.83
CA LEU A 159 1.05 -16.22 -12.48
C LEU A 159 0.13 -17.05 -13.39
N PRO A 160 -1.21 -16.94 -13.26
CA PRO A 160 -2.17 -17.64 -14.08
C PRO A 160 -1.93 -17.47 -15.59
N ASP A 161 -2.17 -18.53 -16.37
CA ASP A 161 -1.84 -18.57 -17.81
C ASP A 161 -2.69 -17.62 -18.66
N ASP A 162 -3.83 -17.24 -18.19
CA ASP A 162 -4.74 -16.29 -18.84
C ASP A 162 -4.26 -14.82 -18.73
N VAL A 163 -3.30 -14.54 -17.83
CA VAL A 163 -2.74 -13.20 -17.64
C VAL A 163 -1.53 -12.98 -18.53
N ASN A 164 -1.68 -12.18 -19.56
CA ASN A 164 -0.59 -11.79 -20.48
C ASN A 164 -0.09 -10.34 -20.26
N THR A 165 -0.82 -9.55 -19.48
CA THR A 165 -0.47 -8.15 -19.24
C THR A 165 -0.76 -7.79 -17.79
N VAL A 166 0.22 -7.15 -17.13
CA VAL A 166 0.10 -6.60 -15.80
C VAL A 166 0.45 -5.12 -15.85
N THR A 167 -0.37 -4.28 -15.23
CA THR A 167 -0.16 -2.84 -15.15
C THR A 167 0.28 -2.45 -13.75
N LEU A 168 1.47 -1.85 -13.62
CA LEU A 168 1.95 -1.21 -12.41
C LEU A 168 1.69 0.29 -12.51
N SER A 169 0.80 0.79 -11.69
CA SER A 169 0.46 2.21 -11.61
C SER A 169 1.01 2.81 -10.33
N TYR A 170 1.65 3.96 -10.42
CA TYR A 170 2.11 4.74 -9.28
C TYR A 170 1.40 6.09 -9.28
N THR A 171 0.74 6.42 -8.17
CA THR A 171 0.16 7.74 -7.96
C THR A 171 0.97 8.47 -6.90
N MET A 172 1.53 9.62 -7.25
CA MET A 172 2.29 10.46 -6.34
C MET A 172 1.35 11.46 -5.65
N PHE A 173 1.32 11.44 -4.33
CA PHE A 173 0.53 12.36 -3.51
C PHE A 173 1.44 13.31 -2.73
N ARG A 174 0.92 14.49 -2.43
CA ARG A 174 1.59 15.42 -1.52
C ARG A 174 1.56 14.84 -0.10
N ALA A 175 2.73 14.65 0.49
CA ALA A 175 2.89 14.25 1.87
C ALA A 175 3.10 15.48 2.78
N PRO A 176 2.71 15.42 4.06
CA PRO A 176 3.08 16.45 5.02
C PRO A 176 4.61 16.49 5.14
N ALA A 177 5.18 17.68 5.25
CA ALA A 177 6.62 17.85 5.48
C ALA A 177 7.04 17.00 6.70
N ARG A 178 8.14 16.27 6.56
CA ARG A 178 8.66 15.42 7.64
C ARG A 178 9.00 16.31 8.84
N LYS A 179 8.29 16.17 9.97
CA LYS A 179 8.71 16.81 11.20
C LYS A 179 10.11 16.28 11.56
N PRO A 180 11.10 17.16 11.77
CA PRO A 180 12.41 16.70 12.25
C PRO A 180 12.21 15.88 13.53
N PRO A 181 12.96 14.78 13.73
CA PRO A 181 12.84 13.99 14.93
C PRO A 181 13.10 14.87 16.15
N THR A 182 12.18 14.87 17.10
CA THR A 182 12.17 15.72 18.32
C THR A 182 13.48 15.64 19.12
N HIS A 183 14.32 14.65 18.86
CA HIS A 183 15.60 14.46 19.53
C HIS A 183 16.68 15.51 19.16
N MET A 184 16.60 16.14 17.99
CA MET A 184 17.57 17.20 17.61
C MET A 184 17.23 18.58 18.17
N ALA A 185 15.98 18.83 18.54
CA ALA A 185 15.57 20.12 19.12
C ALA A 185 16.11 20.35 20.55
N MET A 186 16.46 19.29 21.28
CA MET A 186 16.97 19.40 22.66
C MET A 186 18.47 19.74 22.74
N LEU A 187 19.22 19.53 21.67
CA LEU A 187 20.67 19.81 21.68
C LEU A 187 21.04 21.27 21.31
N SER A 188 20.11 21.97 20.64
CA SER A 188 20.32 23.38 20.26
C SER A 188 20.04 24.38 21.39
N SER A 189 19.27 23.97 22.43
CA SER A 189 18.92 24.84 23.55
C SER A 189 19.96 24.90 24.70
N LYS A 190 21.08 24.16 24.59
CA LYS A 190 22.10 24.08 25.67
C LYS A 190 23.42 24.77 25.33
N ARG A 191 23.40 25.75 24.44
CA ARG A 191 24.56 26.63 24.16
C ARG A 191 24.12 28.09 24.20
N ILE A 192 23.91 28.59 25.40
CA ILE A 192 24.05 30.01 25.78
C ILE A 192 24.76 30.02 27.12
#